data_b564bb123b87a4d06e7814eab5860411
#
_entry.id   b564bb123b87a4d06e7814eab5860411
#
_cell.length_a   1.000
_cell.length_b   1.000
_cell.length_c   1.000
_cell.angle_alpha   90.00
_cell.angle_beta   90.00
_cell.angle_gamma   90.00
#
_symmetry.space_group_name_H-M   'P 1'
#
loop_
_entity.id
_entity.type
_entity.pdbx_description
1 polymer ?
#
loop_
_entity_poly.entity_id
_entity_poly.type
_entity_poly.pdbx_seq_one_letter_code
_entity_poly.pdbx_strand_id
1 'polypeptide(L)' 'MVKVRFRNVDVLKEFANIVSHYESDVIIHDGKTLVDGESIMGLMALGLYKTFEVEFIEKKPSERERFMFDIEKLGITRL' A
#
# COMPACT_ATOMS: atom_id res chain seq x y z
N MET A 1 -7.50 -8.74 3.84
CA MET A 1 -6.42 -7.79 3.50
C MET A 1 -5.59 -8.31 2.35
N VAL A 2 -5.02 -7.40 1.59
CA VAL A 2 -4.15 -7.74 0.47
C VAL A 2 -2.71 -7.75 0.95
N LYS A 3 -1.88 -8.62 0.38
CA LYS A 3 -0.46 -8.66 0.71
C LYS A 3 0.33 -7.97 -0.39
N VAL A 4 1.30 -7.15 0.01
CA VAL A 4 2.18 -6.43 -0.92
C VAL A 4 3.63 -6.58 -0.53
N ARG A 5 4.50 -6.39 -1.52
CA ARG A 5 5.94 -6.46 -1.31
C ARG A 5 6.60 -5.43 -2.22
N PHE A 6 7.44 -4.58 -1.63
CA PHE A 6 8.16 -3.56 -2.38
C PHE A 6 9.56 -4.07 -2.72
N ARG A 7 9.89 -4.13 -4.01
CA ARG A 7 11.18 -4.63 -4.46
C ARG A 7 12.25 -3.55 -4.59
N ASN A 8 11.82 -2.28 -4.63
CA ASN A 8 12.77 -1.16 -4.66
C ASN A 8 12.06 0.12 -4.20
N VAL A 9 12.85 1.18 -4.02
CA VAL A 9 12.33 2.44 -3.52
C VAL A 9 11.39 3.11 -4.51
N ASP A 10 11.64 2.97 -5.81
CA ASP A 10 10.78 3.59 -6.81
C ASP A 10 9.36 3.03 -6.76
N VAL A 11 9.24 1.72 -6.62
CA VAL A 11 7.93 1.06 -6.50
C VAL A 11 7.22 1.49 -5.22
N LEU A 12 7.98 1.62 -4.13
CA LEU A 12 7.44 2.08 -2.86
C LEU A 12 6.88 3.50 -2.99
N LYS A 13 7.61 4.38 -3.66
CA LYS A 13 7.16 5.75 -3.89
C LYS A 13 5.92 5.79 -4.79
N GLU A 14 5.89 4.94 -5.81
CA GLU A 14 4.72 4.81 -6.68
C GLU A 14 3.49 4.39 -5.88
N PHE A 15 3.66 3.42 -4.98
CA PHE A 15 2.57 2.97 -4.12
C PHE A 15 2.04 4.13 -3.26
N ALA A 16 2.93 4.87 -2.62
CA ALA A 16 2.54 6.01 -1.79
C ALA A 16 1.81 7.07 -2.62
N ASN A 17 2.27 7.30 -3.84
CA ASN A 17 1.64 8.25 -4.74
C ASN A 17 0.22 7.81 -5.11
N ILE A 18 0.05 6.52 -5.41
CA ILE A 18 -1.28 5.98 -5.71
C ILE A 18 -2.22 6.18 -4.53
N VAL A 19 -1.75 5.83 -3.32
CA VAL A 19 -2.55 5.98 -2.11
C VAL A 19 -3.00 7.43 -1.92
N SER A 20 -2.13 8.39 -2.23
CA SER A 20 -2.44 9.81 -2.05
C SER A 20 -3.60 10.32 -2.91
N HIS A 21 -3.98 9.57 -3.94
CA HIS A 21 -5.07 9.95 -4.83
C HIS A 21 -6.45 9.47 -4.36
N TYR A 22 -6.50 8.74 -3.25
CA TYR A 22 -7.74 8.18 -2.72
C TYR A 22 -8.18 8.90 -1.46
N GLU A 23 -9.49 9.02 -1.27
CA GLU A 23 -10.05 9.59 -0.04
C GLU A 23 -10.12 8.52 1.06
N SER A 24 -10.12 7.25 0.67
CA SER A 24 -10.11 6.14 1.61
C SER A 24 -8.76 6.04 2.31
N ASP A 25 -8.75 5.45 3.50
CA ASP A 25 -7.51 5.26 4.25
C ASP A 25 -6.85 3.95 3.85
N VAL A 26 -5.53 3.96 3.76
CA VAL A 26 -4.74 2.76 3.48
C VAL A 26 -3.71 2.59 4.58
N ILE A 27 -3.78 1.45 5.27
CA ILE A 27 -2.91 1.16 6.41
C ILE A 27 -2.05 -0.06 6.08
N ILE A 28 -0.76 0.07 6.29
CA ILE A 28 0.19 -1.04 6.10
C ILE A 28 0.45 -1.68 7.45
N HIS A 29 0.27 -2.99 7.51
CA HIS A 29 0.50 -3.78 8.71
C HIS A 29 1.79 -4.59 8.60
N ASP A 30 2.67 -4.46 9.59
CA ASP A 30 3.86 -5.28 9.74
C ASP A 30 3.88 -5.77 11.19
N GLY A 31 3.31 -6.95 11.41
CA GLY A 31 3.12 -7.43 12.77
C GLY A 31 2.23 -6.47 13.54
N LYS A 32 2.77 -5.88 14.61
CA LYS A 32 2.04 -4.93 15.44
C LYS A 32 2.26 -3.47 15.00
N THR A 33 3.12 -3.26 14.02
CA THR A 33 3.44 -1.92 13.53
C THR A 33 2.45 -1.52 12.43
N LEU A 34 1.89 -0.33 12.55
CA LEU A 34 0.97 0.22 11.56
C LEU A 34 1.60 1.46 10.94
N VAL A 35 1.53 1.56 9.61
CA VAL A 35 2.08 2.70 8.88
C VAL A 35 1.04 3.20 7.90
N ASP A 36 0.89 4.52 7.80
CA ASP A 36 0.03 5.13 6.80
C ASP A 36 0.59 4.83 5.41
N GLY A 37 -0.28 4.32 4.51
CA GLY A 37 0.13 3.91 3.17
C GLY A 37 0.68 5.01 2.29
N GLU A 38 0.44 6.28 2.62
CA GLU A 38 1.02 7.39 1.84
C GLU A 38 2.28 7.98 2.47
N SER A 39 2.75 7.42 3.59
CA SER A 39 3.97 7.89 4.25
C SER A 39 5.20 7.20 3.66
N ILE A 40 5.90 7.90 2.77
CA ILE A 40 7.12 7.35 2.15
C ILE A 40 8.16 7.00 3.23
N MET A 41 8.37 7.90 4.19
CA MET A 41 9.35 7.65 5.25
C MET A 41 8.97 6.45 6.11
N GLY A 42 7.68 6.34 6.46
CA GLY A 42 7.19 5.20 7.22
C GLY A 42 7.36 3.88 6.48
N LEU A 43 7.03 3.89 5.19
CA LEU A 43 7.16 2.69 4.37
C LEU A 43 8.64 2.29 4.22
N MET A 44 9.53 3.26 4.05
CA MET A 44 10.96 2.97 3.96
C MET A 44 11.51 2.39 5.26
N ALA A 45 10.99 2.84 6.38
CA ALA A 45 11.41 2.32 7.69
C ALA A 45 11.01 0.85 7.87
N LEU A 46 9.94 0.40 7.21
CA LEU A 46 9.53 -1.00 7.26
C LEU A 46 10.48 -1.90 6.48
N GLY A 47 11.12 -1.38 5.45
CA GLY A 47 12.10 -2.11 4.65
C GLY A 47 11.54 -2.66 3.35
N LEU A 48 12.47 -3.12 2.49
CA LEU A 48 12.15 -3.70 1.20
C LEU A 48 12.20 -5.22 1.28
N TYR A 49 11.58 -5.88 0.29
CA TYR A 49 11.60 -7.33 0.14
C TYR A 49 10.89 -8.10 1.26
N LYS A 50 10.09 -7.41 2.06
CA LYS A 50 9.23 -8.05 3.06
C LYS A 50 7.80 -8.00 2.57
N THR A 51 6.99 -8.95 3.01
CA THR A 51 5.56 -8.98 2.69
C THR A 51 4.79 -8.30 3.81
N PHE A 52 3.98 -7.32 3.44
CA PHE A 52 3.13 -6.59 4.36
C PHE A 52 1.67 -6.83 4.04
N GLU A 53 0.79 -6.65 5.00
CA GLU A 53 -0.64 -6.69 4.76
C GLU A 53 -1.16 -5.26 4.61
N VAL A 54 -2.03 -5.06 3.63
CA VAL A 54 -2.61 -3.75 3.35
C VAL A 54 -4.08 -3.79 3.71
N GLU A 55 -4.49 -2.88 4.58
CA GLU A 55 -5.89 -2.70 4.94
C GLU A 55 -6.40 -1.46 4.24
N PHE A 56 -7.48 -1.63 3.47
CA PHE A 56 -8.12 -0.53 2.76
C PHE A 56 -9.44 -0.22 3.47
N ILE A 57 -9.54 0.97 4.04
CA ILE A 57 -10.74 1.42 4.74
C ILE A 57 -11.50 2.33 3.80
N GLU A 58 -12.48 1.75 3.12
CA GLU A 58 -13.21 2.47 2.07
C GLU A 58 -14.08 3.58 2.65
N LYS A 59 -13.87 4.80 2.15
CA LYS A 59 -14.66 5.98 2.53
C LYS A 59 -15.51 6.48 1.38
N LYS A 60 -15.19 6.06 0.16
CA LYS A 60 -15.89 6.49 -1.03
C LYS A 60 -16.19 5.28 -1.89
N PRO A 61 -17.43 5.14 -2.41
CA PRO A 61 -17.80 3.98 -3.24
C PRO A 61 -16.85 3.81 -4.42
N SER A 62 -16.57 2.57 -4.77
CA SER A 62 -15.74 2.16 -5.91
C SER A 62 -14.25 2.41 -5.75
N GLU A 63 -13.80 3.05 -4.69
CA GLU A 63 -12.37 3.29 -4.52
C GLU A 63 -11.59 2.00 -4.26
N ARG A 64 -12.19 1.04 -3.58
CA ARG A 64 -11.53 -0.25 -3.31
C ARG A 64 -11.15 -0.95 -4.61
N GLU A 65 -12.07 -1.01 -5.56
CA GLU A 65 -11.81 -1.68 -6.84
C GLU A 65 -10.74 -0.96 -7.64
N ARG A 66 -10.81 0.37 -7.68
CA ARG A 66 -9.82 1.19 -8.39
C ARG A 66 -8.45 1.03 -7.77
N PHE A 67 -8.38 1.05 -6.44
CA PHE A 67 -7.13 0.89 -5.71
C PHE A 67 -6.50 -0.46 -6.02
N MET A 68 -7.28 -1.54 -5.96
CA MET A 68 -6.78 -2.87 -6.27
C MET A 68 -6.23 -2.95 -7.68
N PHE A 69 -6.94 -2.36 -8.64
CA PHE A 69 -6.50 -2.32 -10.02
C PHE A 69 -5.17 -1.57 -10.16
N ASP A 70 -5.07 -0.42 -9.50
CA ASP A 70 -3.87 0.41 -9.59
C ASP A 70 -2.64 -0.26 -8.97
N ILE A 71 -2.79 -0.90 -7.81
CA ILE A 71 -1.64 -1.54 -7.17
C ILE A 71 -1.23 -2.83 -7.88
N GLU A 72 -2.16 -3.50 -8.54
CA GLU A 72 -1.83 -4.70 -9.32
C GLU A 72 -0.88 -4.36 -10.47
N LYS A 73 -1.03 -3.17 -11.04
CA LYS A 73 -0.14 -2.71 -12.12
C LYS A 73 1.30 -2.57 -11.67
N LEU A 74 1.54 -2.38 -10.39
CA LEU A 74 2.90 -2.27 -9.85
C LEU A 74 3.56 -3.64 -9.71
N GLY A 75 2.80 -4.72 -9.82
CA GLY A 75 3.33 -6.06 -9.66
C GLY A 75 3.76 -6.37 -8.24
N ILE A 76 3.17 -5.70 -7.26
CA ILE A 76 3.57 -5.84 -5.85
C ILE A 76 2.61 -6.71 -5.04
N THR A 77 1.42 -6.99 -5.58
CA THR A 77 0.42 -7.77 -4.85
C THR A 77 0.79 -9.25 -4.84
N ARG A 78 0.53 -9.91 -3.71
CA ARG A 78 0.76 -11.33 -3.53
C ARG A 78 -0.50 -11.97 -2.97
N LEU A 79 -0.81 -13.14 -3.49
CA LEU A 79 -1.99 -13.90 -3.06
C LEU A 79 -1.61 -14.99 -2.07
#